data_4c6f9cc9ee61a61019477e9d83a163a5
#
_entry.id   4c6f9cc9ee61a61019477e9d83a163a5
#
_cell.length_a   1.000
_cell.length_b   1.000
_cell.length_c   1.000
_cell.angle_alpha   90.00
_cell.angle_beta   90.00
_cell.angle_gamma   90.00
#
_symmetry.space_group_name_H-M   'P 1'
#
loop_
_entity.id
_entity.type
_entity.pdbx_description
1 polymer ?
#
loop_
_entity_poly.entity_id
_entity_poly.type
_entity_poly.pdbx_seq_one_letter_code
_entity_poly.pdbx_strand_id
1 'polypeptide(L)'
;MNFSPEVSSLIANLSTLEGSLVQGTKLSTDIANLIFLEEEALISEEVRKLGGNYTRYVDDITISFESGVNNEDISKIKTMILSMVLKSGIRLNRKKSKILRNGQSKIVHGVKVIKELRPTQKRKDNIRMCLFNLKKKVIEKESVMDVLTMYFKIRGLINTLKQQGDKNHAEYIKQANQIIAGVDKKDAIKSIRQIRKVRDIKKLRFLYSKLKPLGNSSKSVSAILDVEYENCKSKLNK
;
A
#
# COMPACT_ATOMS: atom_id res chain seq x y z
N MET A 1 5.27 14.15 27.83
CA MET A 1 3.93 14.30 28.46
C MET A 1 3.92 13.48 29.74
N ASN A 2 3.74 14.12 30.88
CA ASN A 2 3.67 13.40 32.15
C ASN A 2 2.22 13.07 32.48
N PHE A 3 1.76 11.90 32.03
CA PHE A 3 0.48 11.35 32.49
C PHE A 3 0.63 10.77 33.89
N SER A 4 -0.46 10.76 34.68
CA SER A 4 -0.45 10.03 35.94
C SER A 4 -0.26 8.52 35.68
N PRO A 5 0.26 7.73 36.66
CA PRO A 5 0.45 6.29 36.49
C PRO A 5 -0.84 5.56 36.08
N GLU A 6 -1.98 5.97 36.61
CA GLU A 6 -3.29 5.38 36.30
C GLU A 6 -3.67 5.62 34.83
N VAL A 7 -3.50 6.85 34.35
CA VAL A 7 -3.79 7.22 32.95
C VAL A 7 -2.82 6.50 32.01
N SER A 8 -1.55 6.42 32.35
CA SER A 8 -0.54 5.70 31.57
C SER A 8 -0.88 4.21 31.47
N SER A 9 -1.28 3.58 32.57
CA SER A 9 -1.71 2.19 32.60
C SER A 9 -2.97 1.95 31.78
N LEU A 10 -3.95 2.86 31.85
CA LEU A 10 -5.17 2.78 31.06
C LEU A 10 -4.86 2.86 29.55
N ILE A 11 -4.02 3.82 29.13
CA ILE A 11 -3.60 3.96 27.72
C ILE A 11 -2.88 2.68 27.28
N ALA A 12 -1.95 2.16 28.05
CA ALA A 12 -1.23 0.93 27.73
C ALA A 12 -2.19 -0.26 27.55
N ASN A 13 -3.13 -0.45 28.48
CA ASN A 13 -4.12 -1.54 28.42
C ASN A 13 -5.06 -1.43 27.21
N LEU A 14 -5.47 -0.21 26.84
CA LEU A 14 -6.34 0.01 25.69
C LEU A 14 -5.63 -0.12 24.34
N SER A 15 -4.31 0.05 24.31
CA SER A 15 -3.53 0.08 23.07
C SER A 15 -2.75 -1.19 22.79
N THR A 16 -2.58 -2.06 23.79
CA THR A 16 -1.82 -3.30 23.64
C THR A 16 -2.71 -4.54 23.78
N LEU A 17 -2.33 -5.58 23.06
CA LEU A 17 -2.85 -6.93 23.22
C LEU A 17 -1.66 -7.83 23.54
N GLU A 18 -1.72 -8.56 24.65
CA GLU A 18 -0.63 -9.42 25.12
C GLU A 18 0.73 -8.69 25.21
N GLY A 19 0.70 -7.43 25.68
CA GLY A 19 1.90 -6.60 25.85
C GLY A 19 2.51 -6.04 24.55
N SER A 20 1.82 -6.16 23.42
CA SER A 20 2.28 -5.65 22.12
C SER A 20 1.26 -4.71 21.50
N LEU A 21 1.73 -3.66 20.78
CA LEU A 21 0.86 -2.77 20.00
C LEU A 21 0.17 -3.55 18.89
N VAL A 22 -1.15 -3.40 18.74
CA VAL A 22 -1.94 -4.10 17.74
C VAL A 22 -1.67 -3.51 16.35
N GLN A 23 -1.25 -4.34 15.40
CA GLN A 23 -1.02 -3.90 14.02
C GLN A 23 -2.32 -3.46 13.33
N GLY A 24 -2.26 -2.34 12.61
CA GLY A 24 -3.38 -1.83 11.80
C GLY A 24 -4.37 -0.95 12.55
N THR A 25 -4.18 -0.67 13.83
CA THR A 25 -4.97 0.33 14.56
C THR A 25 -4.34 1.72 14.44
N LYS A 26 -5.16 2.76 14.40
CA LYS A 26 -4.69 4.16 14.42
C LYS A 26 -3.93 4.47 15.70
N LEU A 27 -4.45 4.02 16.84
CA LEU A 27 -3.87 4.27 18.15
C LEU A 27 -2.43 3.75 18.27
N SER A 28 -2.13 2.58 17.67
CA SER A 28 -0.76 2.02 17.70
C SER A 28 0.26 2.93 17.00
N THR A 29 -0.14 3.56 15.88
CA THR A 29 0.72 4.50 15.17
C THR A 29 0.96 5.77 15.98
N ASP A 30 -0.07 6.29 16.64
CA ASP A 30 0.03 7.50 17.47
C ASP A 30 0.93 7.25 18.69
N ILE A 31 0.77 6.11 19.36
CA ILE A 31 1.63 5.73 20.48
C ILE A 31 3.08 5.52 20.04
N ALA A 32 3.30 4.84 18.91
CA ALA A 32 4.65 4.66 18.37
C ALA A 32 5.33 6.01 18.05
N ASN A 33 4.55 7.02 17.66
CA ASN A 33 5.06 8.37 17.45
C ASN A 33 5.41 9.08 18.79
N LEU A 34 4.58 8.90 19.81
CA LEU A 34 4.81 9.52 21.12
C LEU A 34 6.04 8.96 21.86
N ILE A 35 6.31 7.67 21.71
CA ILE A 35 7.44 6.99 22.39
C ILE A 35 8.80 7.64 22.03
N PHE A 36 8.94 8.12 20.80
CA PHE A 36 10.22 8.68 20.31
C PHE A 36 10.27 10.20 20.33
N LEU A 37 9.20 10.91 20.68
CA LEU A 37 8.99 12.33 20.43
C LEU A 37 10.15 13.21 20.91
N GLU A 38 10.62 13.02 22.15
CA GLU A 38 11.66 13.87 22.77
C GLU A 38 13.03 13.58 22.18
N GLU A 39 13.42 12.32 22.11
CA GLU A 39 14.74 11.90 21.61
C GLU A 39 14.85 12.11 20.10
N GLU A 40 13.75 11.90 19.36
CA GLU A 40 13.72 12.10 17.91
C GLU A 40 13.96 13.55 17.51
N ALA A 41 13.46 14.51 18.29
CA ALA A 41 13.69 15.93 18.04
C ALA A 41 15.18 16.26 18.09
N LEU A 42 15.90 15.73 19.08
CA LEU A 42 17.36 15.93 19.23
C LEU A 42 18.14 15.32 18.06
N ILE A 43 17.76 14.12 17.62
CA ILE A 43 18.40 13.44 16.47
C ILE A 43 18.14 14.23 15.19
N SER A 44 16.91 14.66 14.98
CA SER A 44 16.53 15.46 13.80
C SER A 44 17.29 16.77 13.72
N GLU A 45 17.49 17.45 14.87
CA GLU A 45 18.27 18.68 14.94
C GLU A 45 19.75 18.44 14.62
N GLU A 46 20.35 17.39 15.17
CA GLU A 46 21.75 17.03 14.90
C GLU A 46 21.97 16.69 13.42
N VAL A 47 21.06 15.90 12.82
CA VAL A 47 21.08 15.58 11.39
C VAL A 47 20.98 16.86 10.55
N ARG A 48 20.13 17.81 10.93
CA ARG A 48 19.98 19.09 10.25
C ARG A 48 21.22 19.95 10.33
N LYS A 49 21.91 19.99 11.48
CA LYS A 49 23.18 20.70 11.64
C LYS A 49 24.28 20.19 10.70
N LEU A 50 24.21 18.89 10.36
CA LEU A 50 25.11 18.24 9.40
C LEU A 50 24.64 18.36 7.94
N GLY A 51 23.61 19.15 7.66
CA GLY A 51 23.06 19.35 6.31
C GLY A 51 22.25 18.17 5.80
N GLY A 52 21.70 17.35 6.70
CA GLY A 52 20.88 16.19 6.37
C GLY A 52 19.40 16.38 6.66
N ASN A 53 18.62 15.41 6.21
CA ASN A 53 17.19 15.28 6.49
C ASN A 53 16.91 13.97 7.23
N TYR A 54 16.20 14.06 8.34
CA TYR A 54 15.70 12.93 9.12
C TYR A 54 14.23 12.70 8.79
N THR A 55 13.86 11.47 8.54
CA THR A 55 12.46 11.06 8.36
C THR A 55 12.22 9.72 9.03
N ARG A 56 11.05 9.53 9.61
CA ARG A 56 10.59 8.26 10.16
C ARG A 56 9.18 7.93 9.66
N TYR A 57 8.99 6.70 9.25
CA TYR A 57 7.69 6.14 8.96
C TYR A 57 7.44 4.95 9.89
N VAL A 58 6.69 5.18 10.95
CA VAL A 58 6.43 4.26 12.05
C VAL A 58 7.75 3.78 12.70
N ASP A 59 8.28 2.63 12.30
CA ASP A 59 9.52 2.00 12.78
C ASP A 59 10.71 2.15 11.81
N ASP A 60 10.47 2.60 10.58
CA ASP A 60 11.50 2.76 9.55
C ASP A 60 12.11 4.19 9.57
N ILE A 61 13.33 4.32 10.09
CA ILE A 61 14.08 5.57 10.11
C ILE A 61 14.92 5.67 8.84
N THR A 62 14.86 6.82 8.18
CA THR A 62 15.67 7.14 7.00
C THR A 62 16.34 8.50 7.20
N ILE A 63 17.67 8.55 7.02
CA ILE A 63 18.46 9.77 7.06
C ILE A 63 19.15 9.94 5.71
N SER A 64 19.04 11.12 5.14
CA SER A 64 19.62 11.45 3.84
C SER A 64 20.46 12.70 3.91
N PHE A 65 21.55 12.73 3.15
CA PHE A 65 22.44 13.87 2.99
C PHE A 65 22.61 14.15 1.50
N GLU A 66 22.65 15.42 1.13
CA GLU A 66 22.96 15.84 -0.25
C GLU A 66 24.44 15.76 -0.54
N SER A 67 25.27 16.15 0.43
CA SER A 67 26.72 16.08 0.40
C SER A 67 27.23 14.85 1.17
N GLY A 68 28.50 14.52 0.98
CA GLY A 68 29.14 13.44 1.73
C GLY A 68 29.21 13.77 3.22
N VAL A 69 28.99 12.76 4.06
CA VAL A 69 29.12 12.82 5.52
C VAL A 69 30.25 11.90 5.93
N ASN A 70 31.05 12.33 6.90
CA ASN A 70 32.15 11.53 7.41
C ASN A 70 31.67 10.35 8.27
N ASN A 71 32.57 9.41 8.53
CA ASN A 71 32.22 8.20 9.28
C ASN A 71 31.98 8.48 10.78
N GLU A 72 32.56 9.51 11.33
CA GLU A 72 32.42 9.93 12.74
C GLU A 72 30.98 10.43 12.98
N ASP A 73 30.48 11.32 12.13
CA ASP A 73 29.13 11.84 12.20
C ASP A 73 28.09 10.74 12.00
N ILE A 74 28.33 9.81 11.05
CA ILE A 74 27.47 8.63 10.85
C ILE A 74 27.45 7.77 12.14
N SER A 75 28.59 7.57 12.78
CA SER A 75 28.68 6.78 14.02
C SER A 75 27.98 7.49 15.18
N LYS A 76 28.14 8.80 15.30
CA LYS A 76 27.43 9.63 16.30
C LYS A 76 25.92 9.50 16.15
N ILE A 77 25.39 9.71 14.95
CA ILE A 77 23.96 9.59 14.68
C ILE A 77 23.45 8.17 14.98
N LYS A 78 24.17 7.12 14.58
CA LYS A 78 23.81 5.74 14.91
C LYS A 78 23.75 5.49 16.41
N THR A 79 24.69 6.04 17.17
CA THR A 79 24.71 5.94 18.64
C THR A 79 23.49 6.62 19.25
N MET A 80 23.13 7.81 18.75
CA MET A 80 21.93 8.53 19.19
C MET A 80 20.65 7.72 18.92
N ILE A 81 20.51 7.17 17.70
CA ILE A 81 19.37 6.30 17.36
C ILE A 81 19.32 5.05 18.24
N LEU A 82 20.47 4.42 18.47
CA LEU A 82 20.54 3.24 19.34
C LEU A 82 20.13 3.58 20.77
N SER A 83 20.59 4.71 21.31
CA SER A 83 20.21 5.20 22.64
C SER A 83 18.71 5.44 22.74
N MET A 84 18.10 6.14 21.75
CA MET A 84 16.67 6.38 21.67
C MET A 84 15.87 5.07 21.72
N VAL A 85 16.24 4.10 20.89
CA VAL A 85 15.55 2.81 20.79
C VAL A 85 15.71 1.99 22.09
N LEU A 86 16.90 2.00 22.70
CA LEU A 86 17.15 1.28 23.96
C LEU A 86 16.38 1.90 25.13
N LYS A 87 16.34 3.23 25.25
CA LYS A 87 15.57 3.95 26.28
C LYS A 87 14.07 3.64 26.16
N SER A 88 13.58 3.43 24.96
CA SER A 88 12.17 3.08 24.69
C SER A 88 11.86 1.61 24.94
N GLY A 89 12.80 0.78 25.38
CA GLY A 89 12.61 -0.65 25.59
C GLY A 89 12.48 -1.48 24.30
N ILE A 90 12.71 -0.87 23.14
CA ILE A 90 12.54 -1.50 21.82
C ILE A 90 13.88 -2.07 21.35
N ARG A 91 13.83 -3.11 20.52
CA ARG A 91 15.03 -3.73 19.94
C ARG A 91 15.26 -3.29 18.49
N LEU A 92 16.42 -2.70 18.21
CA LEU A 92 16.82 -2.35 16.86
C LEU A 92 17.17 -3.60 16.04
N ASN A 93 16.57 -3.75 14.87
CA ASN A 93 16.96 -4.79 13.91
C ASN A 93 18.21 -4.38 13.13
N ARG A 94 19.40 -4.67 13.68
CA ARG A 94 20.68 -4.29 13.08
C ARG A 94 20.90 -4.87 11.68
N LYS A 95 20.29 -6.03 11.34
CA LYS A 95 20.41 -6.67 10.02
C LYS A 95 19.74 -5.85 8.92
N LYS A 96 18.73 -5.04 9.27
CA LYS A 96 18.04 -4.14 8.32
C LYS A 96 18.75 -2.78 8.16
N SER A 97 19.65 -2.41 9.08
CA SER A 97 20.38 -1.14 8.99
C SER A 97 21.36 -1.16 7.82
N LYS A 98 21.28 -0.14 6.96
CA LYS A 98 22.12 -0.02 5.75
C LYS A 98 22.63 1.40 5.61
N ILE A 99 23.86 1.54 5.16
CA ILE A 99 24.43 2.81 4.70
C ILE A 99 24.57 2.70 3.18
N LEU A 100 23.95 3.62 2.45
CA LEU A 100 24.00 3.66 1.00
C LEU A 100 24.83 4.88 0.59
N ARG A 101 25.92 4.65 -0.13
CA ARG A 101 26.84 5.69 -0.62
C ARG A 101 26.51 6.10 -2.06
N ASN A 102 27.16 7.15 -2.55
CA ASN A 102 27.04 7.55 -3.96
C ASN A 102 27.47 6.40 -4.87
N GLY A 103 26.76 6.23 -5.99
CA GLY A 103 26.95 5.10 -6.91
C GLY A 103 26.10 3.86 -6.58
N GLN A 104 25.57 3.74 -5.37
CA GLN A 104 24.68 2.63 -5.00
C GLN A 104 23.20 2.95 -5.27
N SER A 105 22.41 1.92 -5.57
CA SER A 105 20.97 2.09 -5.74
C SER A 105 20.29 2.40 -4.42
N LYS A 106 19.81 3.62 -4.26
CA LYS A 106 19.10 4.08 -3.06
C LYS A 106 17.62 3.67 -3.17
N ILE A 107 17.22 2.68 -2.37
CA ILE A 107 15.83 2.18 -2.34
C ILE A 107 15.27 2.43 -0.93
N VAL A 108 14.21 3.25 -0.86
CA VAL A 108 13.48 3.57 0.37
C VAL A 108 12.03 3.11 0.18
N HIS A 109 11.50 2.32 1.11
CA HIS A 109 10.15 1.74 1.04
C HIS A 109 9.81 1.08 -0.30
N GLY A 110 10.81 0.43 -0.94
CA GLY A 110 10.66 -0.23 -2.23
C GLY A 110 10.54 0.71 -3.42
N VAL A 111 10.89 1.99 -3.26
CA VAL A 111 10.99 2.98 -4.32
C VAL A 111 12.45 3.37 -4.51
N LYS A 112 12.90 3.42 -5.76
CA LYS A 112 14.24 3.89 -6.09
C LYS A 112 14.24 5.41 -6.07
N VAL A 113 15.08 5.99 -5.21
CA VAL A 113 15.27 7.43 -5.05
C VAL A 113 16.54 7.85 -5.80
N ILE A 114 16.37 8.67 -6.85
CA ILE A 114 17.46 9.28 -7.60
C ILE A 114 17.15 10.79 -7.58
N LYS A 115 17.23 11.48 -8.72
CA LYS A 115 16.65 12.83 -8.89
C LYS A 115 15.12 12.82 -8.87
N GLU A 116 14.53 11.73 -9.33
CA GLU A 116 13.08 11.47 -9.35
C GLU A 116 12.79 10.12 -8.70
N LEU A 117 11.57 9.97 -8.17
CA LEU A 117 11.09 8.68 -7.70
C LEU A 117 10.89 7.73 -8.88
N ARG A 118 11.40 6.50 -8.77
CA ARG A 118 11.21 5.47 -9.79
C ARG A 118 10.85 4.13 -9.15
N PRO A 119 9.96 3.35 -9.75
CA PRO A 119 9.69 2.00 -9.27
C PRO A 119 10.91 1.10 -9.44
N THR A 120 11.07 0.14 -8.54
CA THR A 120 12.10 -0.89 -8.68
C THR A 120 11.74 -1.85 -9.80
N GLN A 121 12.76 -2.48 -10.41
CA GLN A 121 12.55 -3.52 -11.42
C GLN A 121 11.70 -4.66 -10.88
N LYS A 122 11.93 -5.08 -9.64
CA LYS A 122 11.13 -6.11 -8.96
C LYS A 122 9.62 -5.79 -8.93
N ARG A 123 9.23 -4.51 -8.76
CA ARG A 123 7.81 -4.11 -8.83
C ARG A 123 7.24 -4.26 -10.23
N LYS A 124 7.99 -3.87 -11.26
CA LYS A 124 7.58 -4.04 -12.66
C LYS A 124 7.41 -5.50 -13.04
N ASP A 125 8.37 -6.34 -12.64
CA ASP A 125 8.33 -7.78 -12.89
C ASP A 125 7.17 -8.47 -12.18
N ASN A 126 6.87 -8.04 -10.94
CA ASN A 126 5.68 -8.51 -10.22
C ASN A 126 4.38 -8.18 -10.97
N ILE A 127 4.25 -6.98 -11.54
CA ILE A 127 3.07 -6.61 -12.33
C ILE A 127 2.98 -7.46 -13.61
N ARG A 128 4.11 -7.66 -14.32
CA ARG A 128 4.14 -8.53 -15.51
C ARG A 128 3.71 -9.96 -15.17
N MET A 129 4.21 -10.51 -14.06
CA MET A 129 3.81 -11.83 -13.58
C MET A 129 2.32 -11.88 -13.23
N CYS A 130 1.81 -10.84 -12.57
CA CYS A 130 0.38 -10.76 -12.25
C CYS A 130 -0.50 -10.66 -13.51
N LEU A 131 -0.08 -9.91 -14.52
CA LEU A 131 -0.77 -9.85 -15.82
C LEU A 131 -0.77 -11.21 -16.55
N PHE A 132 0.36 -11.91 -16.53
CA PHE A 132 0.46 -13.27 -17.06
C PHE A 132 -0.52 -14.23 -16.38
N ASN A 133 -0.54 -14.22 -15.04
CA ASN A 133 -1.46 -15.05 -14.26
C ASN A 133 -2.92 -14.67 -14.49
N LEU A 134 -3.24 -13.36 -14.65
CA LEU A 134 -4.59 -12.93 -15.01
C LEU A 134 -5.01 -13.50 -16.36
N LYS A 135 -4.13 -13.44 -17.38
CA LYS A 135 -4.39 -14.02 -18.70
C LYS A 135 -4.62 -15.52 -18.62
N LYS A 136 -3.81 -16.23 -17.82
CA LYS A 136 -3.95 -17.68 -17.60
C LYS A 136 -5.33 -18.00 -17.02
N LYS A 137 -5.78 -17.28 -15.97
CA LYS A 137 -7.11 -17.46 -15.36
C LYS A 137 -8.26 -17.26 -16.33
N VAL A 138 -8.16 -16.29 -17.25
CA VAL A 138 -9.19 -16.07 -18.29
C VAL A 138 -9.20 -17.23 -19.30
N ILE A 139 -8.03 -17.73 -19.73
CA ILE A 139 -7.90 -18.86 -20.66
C ILE A 139 -8.45 -20.15 -20.03
N GLU A 140 -8.12 -20.40 -18.77
CA GLU A 140 -8.56 -21.58 -18.02
C GLU A 140 -10.03 -21.50 -17.56
N LYS A 141 -10.74 -20.41 -17.90
CA LYS A 141 -12.15 -20.15 -17.54
C LYS A 141 -12.41 -20.24 -16.04
N GLU A 142 -11.46 -19.72 -15.23
CA GLU A 142 -11.70 -19.63 -13.80
C GLU A 142 -12.91 -18.73 -13.49
N SER A 143 -13.36 -18.77 -12.24
CA SER A 143 -14.50 -17.96 -11.79
C SER A 143 -14.31 -16.49 -12.15
N VAL A 144 -15.32 -15.86 -12.75
CA VAL A 144 -15.28 -14.44 -13.13
C VAL A 144 -14.96 -13.55 -11.92
N MET A 145 -15.39 -13.93 -10.72
CA MET A 145 -15.12 -13.18 -9.49
C MET A 145 -13.64 -13.25 -9.08
N ASP A 146 -12.97 -14.38 -9.30
CA ASP A 146 -11.53 -14.52 -9.03
C ASP A 146 -10.71 -13.75 -10.05
N VAL A 147 -11.11 -13.81 -11.32
CA VAL A 147 -10.52 -12.99 -12.39
C VAL A 147 -10.61 -11.49 -12.05
N LEU A 148 -11.80 -11.01 -11.65
CA LEU A 148 -12.01 -9.61 -11.27
C LEU A 148 -11.22 -9.23 -10.00
N THR A 149 -11.15 -10.11 -9.03
CA THR A 149 -10.37 -9.87 -7.80
C THR A 149 -8.88 -9.68 -8.13
N MET A 150 -8.35 -10.51 -9.00
CA MET A 150 -6.97 -10.38 -9.48
C MET A 150 -6.77 -9.11 -10.32
N TYR A 151 -7.71 -8.78 -11.20
CA TYR A 151 -7.69 -7.55 -11.99
C TYR A 151 -7.62 -6.30 -11.10
N PHE A 152 -8.43 -6.20 -10.05
CA PHE A 152 -8.39 -5.06 -9.13
C PHE A 152 -7.09 -4.99 -8.34
N LYS A 153 -6.55 -6.15 -7.93
CA LYS A 153 -5.21 -6.22 -7.33
C LYS A 153 -4.14 -5.63 -8.26
N ILE A 154 -4.17 -6.02 -9.53
CA ILE A 154 -3.22 -5.51 -10.54
C ILE A 154 -3.40 -4.01 -10.74
N ARG A 155 -4.63 -3.52 -10.84
CA ARG A 155 -4.89 -2.07 -10.95
C ARG A 155 -4.33 -1.28 -9.77
N GLY A 156 -4.46 -1.80 -8.55
CA GLY A 156 -3.85 -1.22 -7.36
C GLY A 156 -2.32 -1.13 -7.50
N LEU A 157 -1.67 -2.20 -7.92
CA LEU A 157 -0.23 -2.23 -8.17
C LEU A 157 0.20 -1.23 -9.26
N ILE A 158 -0.56 -1.13 -10.36
CA ILE A 158 -0.27 -0.18 -11.46
C ILE A 158 -0.44 1.28 -10.98
N ASN A 159 -1.45 1.56 -10.13
CA ASN A 159 -1.62 2.91 -9.58
C ASN A 159 -0.41 3.33 -8.74
N THR A 160 0.23 2.42 -8.02
CA THR A 160 1.48 2.75 -7.31
C THR A 160 2.62 3.09 -8.27
N LEU A 161 2.70 2.46 -9.44
CA LEU A 161 3.69 2.83 -10.48
C LEU A 161 3.43 4.24 -11.02
N LYS A 162 2.16 4.61 -11.23
CA LYS A 162 1.77 5.96 -11.66
C LYS A 162 2.26 7.01 -10.65
N GLN A 163 2.02 6.79 -9.36
CA GLN A 163 2.47 7.69 -8.29
C GLN A 163 4.01 7.81 -8.23
N GLN A 164 4.72 6.79 -8.69
CA GLN A 164 6.19 6.75 -8.77
C GLN A 164 6.73 7.25 -10.13
N GLY A 165 5.91 7.90 -10.94
CA GLY A 165 6.33 8.50 -12.21
C GLY A 165 6.65 7.50 -13.33
N ASP A 166 6.20 6.24 -13.26
CA ASP A 166 6.46 5.26 -14.32
C ASP A 166 5.65 5.58 -15.59
N LYS A 167 6.35 5.80 -16.68
CA LYS A 167 5.72 6.11 -17.98
C LYS A 167 4.94 4.92 -18.56
N ASN A 168 5.26 3.69 -18.17
CA ASN A 168 4.63 2.47 -18.71
C ASN A 168 3.32 2.11 -17.97
N HIS A 169 2.90 2.86 -16.95
CA HIS A 169 1.69 2.56 -16.21
C HIS A 169 0.43 2.47 -17.09
N ALA A 170 0.32 3.35 -18.11
CA ALA A 170 -0.81 3.38 -19.03
C ALA A 170 -0.87 2.09 -19.89
N GLU A 171 0.30 1.61 -20.34
CA GLU A 171 0.39 0.37 -21.13
C GLU A 171 -0.01 -0.85 -20.30
N TYR A 172 0.41 -0.94 -19.03
CA TYR A 172 -0.02 -2.02 -18.15
C TYR A 172 -1.54 -1.99 -17.89
N ILE A 173 -2.15 -0.80 -17.73
CA ILE A 173 -3.62 -0.69 -17.63
C ILE A 173 -4.30 -1.18 -18.90
N LYS A 174 -3.81 -0.78 -20.08
CA LYS A 174 -4.34 -1.22 -21.37
C LYS A 174 -4.28 -2.75 -21.51
N GLN A 175 -3.16 -3.36 -21.16
CA GLN A 175 -3.01 -4.81 -21.16
C GLN A 175 -4.00 -5.50 -20.20
N ALA A 176 -4.15 -5.00 -18.97
CA ALA A 176 -5.11 -5.55 -18.01
C ALA A 176 -6.55 -5.47 -18.54
N ASN A 177 -6.93 -4.34 -19.16
CA ASN A 177 -8.26 -4.15 -19.76
C ASN A 177 -8.49 -5.09 -20.96
N GLN A 178 -7.48 -5.30 -21.82
CA GLN A 178 -7.56 -6.24 -22.94
C GLN A 178 -7.74 -7.69 -22.45
N ILE A 179 -7.05 -8.08 -21.38
CA ILE A 179 -7.19 -9.42 -20.82
C ILE A 179 -8.62 -9.63 -20.29
N ILE A 180 -9.17 -8.66 -19.56
CA ILE A 180 -10.55 -8.73 -19.03
C ILE A 180 -11.58 -8.75 -20.20
N ALA A 181 -11.32 -8.05 -21.29
CA ALA A 181 -12.16 -8.10 -22.47
C ALA A 181 -12.25 -9.50 -23.11
N GLY A 182 -11.29 -10.38 -22.82
CA GLY A 182 -11.29 -11.77 -23.24
C GLY A 182 -12.17 -12.72 -22.39
N VAL A 183 -12.82 -12.24 -21.33
CA VAL A 183 -13.76 -13.05 -20.54
C VAL A 183 -14.97 -13.42 -21.38
N ASP A 184 -15.39 -14.70 -21.33
CA ASP A 184 -16.52 -15.18 -22.09
C ASP A 184 -17.80 -14.40 -21.77
N LYS A 185 -18.57 -14.03 -22.81
CA LYS A 185 -19.77 -13.20 -22.64
C LYS A 185 -20.86 -13.90 -21.82
N LYS A 186 -21.02 -15.23 -21.96
CA LYS A 186 -22.02 -16.00 -21.21
C LYS A 186 -21.68 -16.02 -19.74
N ASP A 187 -20.40 -16.22 -19.39
CA ASP A 187 -19.91 -16.23 -18.01
C ASP A 187 -19.97 -14.83 -17.38
N ALA A 188 -19.66 -13.78 -18.15
CA ALA A 188 -19.81 -12.40 -17.72
C ALA A 188 -21.29 -12.09 -17.39
N ILE A 189 -22.25 -12.42 -18.29
CA ILE A 189 -23.68 -12.21 -18.08
C ILE A 189 -24.20 -13.03 -16.90
N LYS A 190 -23.77 -14.28 -16.75
CA LYS A 190 -24.12 -15.12 -15.60
C LYS A 190 -23.68 -14.46 -14.28
N SER A 191 -22.49 -13.89 -14.24
CA SER A 191 -21.98 -13.19 -13.07
C SER A 191 -22.71 -11.87 -12.79
N ILE A 192 -23.06 -11.11 -13.83
CA ILE A 192 -23.87 -9.89 -13.72
C ILE A 192 -25.26 -10.20 -13.12
N ARG A 193 -25.91 -11.28 -13.55
CA ARG A 193 -27.22 -11.68 -13.02
C ARG A 193 -27.22 -11.99 -11.51
N GLN A 194 -26.07 -12.23 -10.89
CA GLN A 194 -25.98 -12.38 -9.43
C GLN A 194 -26.38 -11.10 -8.68
N ILE A 195 -26.35 -9.93 -9.33
CA ILE A 195 -26.86 -8.66 -8.78
C ILE A 195 -28.32 -8.80 -8.31
N ARG A 196 -29.13 -9.59 -8.98
CA ARG A 196 -30.54 -9.83 -8.62
C ARG A 196 -30.76 -10.43 -7.22
N LYS A 197 -29.75 -11.09 -6.66
CA LYS A 197 -29.78 -11.71 -5.32
C LYS A 197 -29.47 -10.74 -4.19
N VAL A 198 -28.99 -9.55 -4.52
CA VAL A 198 -28.57 -8.55 -3.52
C VAL A 198 -29.81 -7.87 -2.93
N ARG A 199 -29.85 -7.76 -1.58
CA ARG A 199 -30.95 -7.16 -0.81
C ARG A 199 -30.53 -5.88 -0.08
N ASP A 200 -29.33 -5.42 -0.27
CA ASP A 200 -28.76 -4.23 0.39
C ASP A 200 -28.17 -3.28 -0.65
N ILE A 201 -28.52 -2.00 -0.56
CA ILE A 201 -28.12 -0.99 -1.55
C ILE A 201 -26.60 -0.73 -1.56
N LYS A 202 -25.92 -0.85 -0.41
CA LYS A 202 -24.45 -0.67 -0.34
C LYS A 202 -23.76 -1.85 -1.00
N LYS A 203 -24.22 -3.07 -0.73
CA LYS A 203 -23.74 -4.28 -1.40
C LYS A 203 -24.02 -4.25 -2.90
N LEU A 204 -25.16 -3.74 -3.32
CA LEU A 204 -25.50 -3.57 -4.73
C LEU A 204 -24.52 -2.63 -5.44
N ARG A 205 -24.25 -1.47 -4.88
CA ARG A 205 -23.28 -0.50 -5.42
C ARG A 205 -21.87 -1.08 -5.50
N PHE A 206 -21.45 -1.79 -4.46
CA PHE A 206 -20.16 -2.47 -4.42
C PHE A 206 -20.03 -3.51 -5.52
N LEU A 207 -21.04 -4.40 -5.67
CA LEU A 207 -21.02 -5.45 -6.69
C LEU A 207 -21.06 -4.86 -8.11
N TYR A 208 -21.88 -3.84 -8.35
CA TYR A 208 -21.91 -3.11 -9.62
C TYR A 208 -20.54 -2.54 -9.99
N SER A 209 -19.89 -1.82 -9.07
CA SER A 209 -18.55 -1.27 -9.30
C SER A 209 -17.50 -2.36 -9.58
N LYS A 210 -17.63 -3.51 -8.91
CA LYS A 210 -16.75 -4.67 -9.10
C LYS A 210 -16.95 -5.35 -10.46
N LEU A 211 -18.17 -5.37 -11.00
CA LEU A 211 -18.48 -5.98 -12.29
C LEU A 211 -18.27 -5.03 -13.49
N LYS A 212 -18.15 -3.72 -13.24
CA LYS A 212 -18.01 -2.71 -14.30
C LYS A 212 -16.89 -3.00 -15.32
N PRO A 213 -15.71 -3.54 -14.95
CA PRO A 213 -14.67 -3.88 -15.93
C PRO A 213 -15.10 -4.88 -17.01
N LEU A 214 -16.09 -5.76 -16.72
CA LEU A 214 -16.62 -6.69 -17.71
C LEU A 214 -17.33 -5.96 -18.88
N GLY A 215 -17.88 -4.78 -18.63
CA GLY A 215 -18.49 -3.94 -19.66
C GLY A 215 -17.49 -3.48 -20.73
N ASN A 216 -16.19 -3.46 -20.43
CA ASN A 216 -15.15 -3.14 -21.39
C ASN A 216 -15.03 -4.21 -22.50
N SER A 217 -15.55 -5.43 -22.28
CA SER A 217 -15.50 -6.51 -23.27
C SER A 217 -16.50 -6.33 -24.41
N SER A 218 -17.65 -5.70 -24.16
CA SER A 218 -18.71 -5.52 -25.16
C SER A 218 -19.73 -4.50 -24.70
N LYS A 219 -20.21 -3.64 -25.62
CA LYS A 219 -21.31 -2.71 -25.37
C LYS A 219 -22.58 -3.42 -24.84
N SER A 220 -22.86 -4.63 -25.34
CA SER A 220 -24.01 -5.43 -24.87
C SER A 220 -23.87 -5.89 -23.43
N VAL A 221 -22.66 -6.26 -22.99
CA VAL A 221 -22.40 -6.66 -21.58
C VAL A 221 -22.55 -5.45 -20.66
N SER A 222 -22.04 -4.27 -21.06
CA SER A 222 -22.21 -3.02 -20.31
C SER A 222 -23.69 -2.67 -20.15
N ALA A 223 -24.45 -2.69 -21.25
CA ALA A 223 -25.90 -2.39 -21.23
C ALA A 223 -26.69 -3.34 -20.31
N ILE A 224 -26.37 -4.64 -20.34
CA ILE A 224 -27.00 -5.62 -19.44
C ILE A 224 -26.66 -5.32 -17.98
N LEU A 225 -25.42 -4.96 -17.67
CA LEU A 225 -25.01 -4.61 -16.31
C LEU A 225 -25.78 -3.39 -15.78
N ASP A 226 -25.91 -2.35 -16.61
CA ASP A 226 -26.61 -1.11 -16.23
C ASP A 226 -28.10 -1.35 -16.02
N VAL A 227 -28.75 -2.11 -16.92
CA VAL A 227 -30.17 -2.50 -16.78
C VAL A 227 -30.41 -3.33 -15.52
N GLU A 228 -29.59 -4.33 -15.25
CA GLU A 228 -29.73 -5.17 -14.05
C GLU A 228 -29.51 -4.36 -12.76
N TYR A 229 -28.57 -3.42 -12.78
CA TYR A 229 -28.31 -2.54 -11.64
C TYR A 229 -29.50 -1.62 -11.34
N GLU A 230 -30.03 -0.90 -12.35
CA GLU A 230 -31.16 0.02 -12.15
C GLU A 230 -32.45 -0.73 -11.76
N ASN A 231 -32.70 -1.92 -12.34
CA ASN A 231 -33.82 -2.77 -11.95
C ASN A 231 -33.75 -3.22 -10.48
N CYS A 232 -32.56 -3.56 -9.97
CA CYS A 232 -32.40 -3.93 -8.57
C CYS A 232 -32.47 -2.73 -7.65
N LYS A 233 -31.88 -1.61 -8.03
CA LYS A 233 -31.89 -0.35 -7.27
C LYS A 233 -33.34 0.17 -7.09
N SER A 234 -34.15 0.15 -8.14
CA SER A 234 -35.56 0.57 -8.06
C SER A 234 -36.41 -0.30 -7.14
N LYS A 235 -36.10 -1.61 -7.03
CA LYS A 235 -36.75 -2.55 -6.08
C LYS A 235 -36.32 -2.34 -4.62
N LEU A 236 -35.10 -1.86 -4.39
CA LEU A 236 -34.54 -1.65 -3.05
C LEU A 236 -34.88 -0.26 -2.48
N ASN A 237 -35.33 0.66 -3.32
CA ASN A 237 -35.77 2.01 -2.93
C ASN A 237 -37.28 2.09 -2.70
N LYS A 238 -38.04 1.01 -2.95
CA LYS A 238 -39.45 0.82 -2.60
C LYS A 238 -39.57 0.13 -1.25
#